data_81d301d0dfb8c819723ca31555147285
#
_entry.id   81d301d0dfb8c819723ca31555147285
#
_cell.length_a   1.000
_cell.length_b   1.000
_cell.length_c   1.000
_cell.angle_alpha   90.00
_cell.angle_beta   90.00
_cell.angle_gamma   90.00
#
_symmetry.space_group_name_H-M   'P 1'
#
loop_
_entity.id
_entity.type
_entity.pdbx_description
1 polymer ?
#
loop_
_entity_poly.entity_id
_entity_poly.type
_entity_poly.pdbx_seq_one_letter_code
_entity_poly.pdbx_strand_id
1 'polypeptide(L)'
;MGHFKKLKAWEHARALVIVSKPLIDRLPPSERSGLADQWRRAATSVVLNIAEGASRRGNREFRKHLGIARASLDEIEAIIDLAVALSYVRREDVTRVEAVRDECARTVYGLMRKLGDDPP
;
A
#
# COMPACT_ATOMS: atom_id res chain seq x y z
N MET A 1 5.84 21.47 4.94
CA MET A 1 5.12 20.56 5.81
C MET A 1 3.83 20.17 5.16
N GLY A 2 3.49 18.88 5.24
CA GLY A 2 2.24 18.38 4.71
C GLY A 2 2.11 18.36 3.20
N HIS A 3 3.20 18.56 2.46
CA HIS A 3 3.15 18.51 0.99
C HIS A 3 2.67 17.16 0.50
N PHE A 4 3.02 16.09 1.21
CA PHE A 4 2.59 14.74 0.84
C PHE A 4 1.07 14.60 0.85
N LYS A 5 0.36 15.38 1.66
CA LYS A 5 -1.10 15.29 1.78
C LYS A 5 -1.82 15.70 0.50
N LYS A 6 -1.13 16.42 -0.39
CA LYS A 6 -1.69 16.83 -1.69
C LYS A 6 -1.49 15.78 -2.77
N LEU A 7 -0.69 14.77 -2.50
CA LEU A 7 -0.42 13.72 -3.48
C LEU A 7 -1.59 12.74 -3.57
N LYS A 8 -2.01 12.45 -4.80
CA LYS A 8 -3.02 11.42 -5.03
C LYS A 8 -2.57 10.05 -4.50
N ALA A 9 -1.27 9.75 -4.66
CA ALA A 9 -0.72 8.50 -4.14
C ALA A 9 -0.94 8.37 -2.64
N TRP A 10 -0.75 9.47 -1.89
CA TRP A 10 -0.96 9.44 -0.45
C TRP A 10 -2.43 9.27 -0.09
N GLU A 11 -3.32 9.96 -0.82
CA GLU A 11 -4.76 9.82 -0.59
C GLU A 11 -5.22 8.37 -0.79
N HIS A 12 -4.74 7.73 -1.86
CA HIS A 12 -5.08 6.33 -2.15
C HIS A 12 -4.47 5.38 -1.11
N ALA A 13 -3.24 5.66 -0.68
CA ALA A 13 -2.58 4.85 0.34
C ALA A 13 -3.32 4.94 1.67
N ARG A 14 -3.76 6.13 2.05
CA ARG A 14 -4.55 6.34 3.25
C ARG A 14 -5.87 5.58 3.16
N ALA A 15 -6.54 5.67 2.02
CA ALA A 15 -7.78 4.94 1.78
C ALA A 15 -7.56 3.42 1.90
N LEU A 16 -6.42 2.93 1.42
CA LEU A 16 -6.10 1.51 1.49
C LEU A 16 -5.99 1.02 2.93
N VAL A 17 -5.38 1.81 3.82
CA VAL A 17 -5.34 1.47 5.24
C VAL A 17 -6.76 1.38 5.81
N ILE A 18 -7.59 2.37 5.46
CA ILE A 18 -8.96 2.46 6.00
C ILE A 18 -9.80 1.25 5.54
N VAL A 19 -9.76 0.91 4.25
CA VAL A 19 -10.57 -0.20 3.75
C VAL A 19 -10.00 -1.57 4.13
N SER A 20 -8.70 -1.65 4.43
CA SER A 20 -8.07 -2.88 4.88
C SER A 20 -8.45 -3.25 6.31
N LYS A 21 -8.62 -2.26 7.17
CA LYS A 21 -8.79 -2.51 8.61
C LYS A 21 -9.95 -3.46 8.93
N PRO A 22 -11.17 -3.27 8.40
CA PRO A 22 -12.26 -4.19 8.71
C PRO A 22 -11.96 -5.64 8.29
N LEU A 23 -11.24 -5.81 7.20
CA LEU A 23 -10.87 -7.15 6.72
C LEU A 23 -9.80 -7.77 7.60
N ILE A 24 -8.79 -6.98 7.98
CA ILE A 24 -7.75 -7.42 8.90
C ILE A 24 -8.38 -7.89 10.22
N ASP A 25 -9.33 -7.12 10.73
CA ASP A 25 -10.00 -7.43 12.00
C ASP A 25 -10.84 -8.72 11.93
N ARG A 26 -11.21 -9.16 10.73
CA ARG A 26 -11.97 -10.40 10.53
C ARG A 26 -11.09 -11.63 10.46
N LEU A 27 -9.79 -11.48 10.32
CA LEU A 27 -8.89 -12.63 10.28
C LEU A 27 -8.91 -13.33 11.64
N PRO A 28 -8.73 -14.66 11.67
CA PRO A 28 -8.84 -15.39 12.95
C PRO A 28 -7.74 -15.02 13.93
N PRO A 29 -7.98 -15.19 15.24
CA PRO A 29 -6.97 -14.87 16.26
C PRO A 29 -5.62 -15.55 16.04
N SER A 30 -5.63 -16.72 15.40
CA SER A 30 -4.39 -17.45 15.08
C SER A 30 -3.49 -16.69 14.11
N GLU A 31 -4.05 -15.70 13.38
CA GLU A 31 -3.29 -14.89 12.42
C GLU A 31 -2.93 -13.51 12.97
N ARG A 32 -3.20 -13.26 14.24
CA ARG A 32 -2.95 -11.93 14.82
C ARG A 32 -1.49 -11.49 14.66
N SER A 33 -0.55 -12.40 14.88
CA SER A 33 0.88 -12.13 14.70
C SER A 33 1.41 -12.66 13.37
N GLY A 34 0.55 -13.19 12.53
CA GLY A 34 0.89 -13.72 11.20
C GLY A 34 0.35 -12.81 10.11
N LEU A 35 -0.61 -13.32 9.32
CA LEU A 35 -1.13 -12.63 8.15
C LEU A 35 -1.75 -11.28 8.47
N ALA A 36 -2.47 -11.18 9.59
CA ALA A 36 -3.08 -9.91 10.02
C ALA A 36 -2.01 -8.85 10.27
N ASP A 37 -0.94 -9.23 10.97
CA ASP A 37 0.15 -8.31 11.26
C ASP A 37 0.88 -7.90 9.98
N GLN A 38 1.15 -8.85 9.09
CA GLN A 38 1.81 -8.55 7.83
C GLN A 38 0.99 -7.59 6.97
N TRP A 39 -0.32 -7.78 6.91
CA TRP A 39 -1.20 -6.91 6.14
C TRP A 39 -1.18 -5.49 6.71
N ARG A 40 -1.33 -5.37 8.02
CA ARG A 40 -1.31 -4.07 8.70
C ARG A 40 0.00 -3.35 8.45
N ARG A 41 1.12 -4.05 8.58
CA ARG A 41 2.45 -3.48 8.38
C ARG A 41 2.66 -3.04 6.94
N ALA A 42 2.24 -3.86 5.97
CA ALA A 42 2.40 -3.53 4.56
C ALA A 42 1.57 -2.30 4.20
N ALA A 43 0.32 -2.23 4.65
CA ALA A 43 -0.55 -1.08 4.37
C ALA A 43 0.02 0.20 4.98
N THR A 44 0.50 0.13 6.22
CA THR A 44 1.12 1.27 6.89
C THR A 44 2.40 1.69 6.16
N SER A 45 3.19 0.72 5.69
CA SER A 45 4.43 1.00 4.95
C SER A 45 4.17 1.82 3.69
N VAL A 46 3.08 1.54 2.96
CA VAL A 46 2.74 2.30 1.75
C VAL A 46 2.57 3.78 2.10
N VAL A 47 1.75 4.06 3.11
CA VAL A 47 1.45 5.44 3.53
C VAL A 47 2.73 6.16 3.99
N LEU A 48 3.48 5.52 4.88
CA LEU A 48 4.63 6.18 5.49
C LEU A 48 5.76 6.41 4.49
N ASN A 49 5.96 5.50 3.54
CA ASN A 49 7.00 5.68 2.54
C ASN A 49 6.65 6.77 1.53
N ILE A 50 5.40 6.91 1.17
CA ILE A 50 4.99 8.02 0.29
C ILE A 50 5.24 9.35 1.00
N ALA A 51 4.83 9.45 2.27
CA ALA A 51 5.01 10.67 3.04
C ALA A 51 6.49 11.00 3.23
N GLU A 52 7.29 10.00 3.60
CA GLU A 52 8.72 10.21 3.84
C GLU A 52 9.45 10.55 2.55
N GLY A 53 9.15 9.86 1.46
CA GLY A 53 9.78 10.14 0.17
C GLY A 53 9.48 11.55 -0.31
N ALA A 54 8.24 12.01 -0.12
CA ALA A 54 7.83 13.35 -0.53
C ALA A 54 8.52 14.45 0.28
N SER A 55 9.01 14.13 1.49
CA SER A 55 9.71 15.10 2.33
C SER A 55 11.21 15.11 2.09
N ARG A 56 11.73 14.16 1.32
CA ARG A 56 13.17 14.09 1.02
C ARG A 56 13.53 15.03 -0.11
N ARG A 57 14.83 15.37 -0.20
CA ARG A 57 15.33 16.21 -1.28
C ARG A 57 15.64 15.34 -2.50
N GLY A 58 15.12 15.79 -3.63
CA GLY A 58 15.45 15.22 -4.91
C GLY A 58 14.62 14.00 -5.28
N ASN A 59 14.56 13.78 -6.60
CA ASN A 59 13.73 12.75 -7.19
C ASN A 59 14.25 11.35 -6.90
N ARG A 60 15.56 11.21 -6.77
CA ARG A 60 16.18 9.91 -6.51
C ARG A 60 15.69 9.31 -5.18
N GLU A 61 15.73 10.11 -4.11
CA GLU A 61 15.26 9.65 -2.80
C GLU A 61 13.78 9.41 -2.79
N PHE A 62 13.01 10.27 -3.46
CA PHE A 62 11.57 10.10 -3.57
C PHE A 62 11.26 8.77 -4.28
N ARG A 63 11.91 8.52 -5.42
CA ARG A 63 11.69 7.27 -6.16
C ARG A 63 12.07 6.04 -5.35
N LYS A 64 13.12 6.13 -4.54
CA LYS A 64 13.53 5.03 -3.66
C LYS A 64 12.40 4.67 -2.69
N HIS A 65 11.81 5.67 -2.05
CA HIS A 65 10.71 5.44 -1.12
C HIS A 65 9.45 4.94 -1.83
N LEU A 66 9.18 5.44 -3.02
CA LEU A 66 8.07 4.95 -3.82
C LEU A 66 8.28 3.48 -4.23
N GLY A 67 9.52 3.08 -4.46
CA GLY A 67 9.85 1.68 -4.73
C GLY A 67 9.52 0.78 -3.56
N ILE A 68 9.78 1.23 -2.33
CA ILE A 68 9.41 0.49 -1.12
C ILE A 68 7.90 0.40 -1.01
N ALA A 69 7.19 1.50 -1.27
CA ALA A 69 5.73 1.52 -1.26
C ALA A 69 5.17 0.54 -2.28
N ARG A 70 5.76 0.48 -3.48
CA ARG A 70 5.34 -0.43 -4.53
C ARG A 70 5.51 -1.89 -4.09
N ALA A 71 6.64 -2.22 -3.48
CA ALA A 71 6.87 -3.58 -2.99
C ALA A 71 5.84 -3.95 -1.92
N SER A 72 5.48 -3.01 -1.05
CA SER A 72 4.46 -3.24 -0.04
C SER A 72 3.08 -3.44 -0.67
N LEU A 73 2.77 -2.72 -1.75
CA LEU A 73 1.52 -2.91 -2.48
C LEU A 73 1.44 -4.30 -3.12
N ASP A 74 2.55 -4.81 -3.63
CA ASP A 74 2.60 -6.16 -4.18
C ASP A 74 2.41 -7.20 -3.07
N GLU A 75 2.99 -6.95 -1.91
CA GLU A 75 2.82 -7.82 -0.75
C GLU A 75 1.34 -7.87 -0.33
N ILE A 76 0.66 -6.73 -0.32
CA ILE A 76 -0.77 -6.67 0.02
C ILE A 76 -1.60 -7.49 -0.96
N GLU A 77 -1.28 -7.43 -2.25
CA GLU A 77 -1.99 -8.23 -3.25
C GLU A 77 -1.88 -9.71 -2.94
N ALA A 78 -0.68 -10.17 -2.60
CA ALA A 78 -0.45 -11.56 -2.25
C ALA A 78 -1.19 -11.95 -0.95
N ILE A 79 -1.17 -11.06 0.03
CA ILE A 79 -1.86 -11.31 1.32
C ILE A 79 -3.37 -11.45 1.11
N ILE A 80 -3.97 -10.57 0.31
CA ILE A 80 -5.41 -10.62 0.03
C ILE A 80 -5.75 -11.95 -0.65
N ASP A 81 -4.97 -12.34 -1.64
CA ASP A 81 -5.20 -13.60 -2.34
C ASP A 81 -5.11 -14.79 -1.38
N LEU A 82 -4.11 -14.77 -0.51
CA LEU A 82 -3.91 -15.83 0.46
C LEU A 82 -5.06 -15.90 1.48
N ALA A 83 -5.55 -14.74 1.93
CA ALA A 83 -6.67 -14.67 2.86
C ALA A 83 -7.94 -15.29 2.26
N VAL A 84 -8.17 -15.07 0.96
CA VAL A 84 -9.28 -15.69 0.25
C VAL A 84 -9.06 -17.21 0.13
N ALA A 85 -7.85 -17.61 -0.27
CA ALA A 85 -7.51 -19.02 -0.43
C ALA A 85 -7.66 -19.81 0.88
N LEU A 86 -7.35 -19.17 2.00
CA LEU A 86 -7.49 -19.80 3.32
C LEU A 86 -8.91 -19.69 3.88
N SER A 87 -9.83 -19.12 3.12
CA SER A 87 -11.24 -18.95 3.49
C SER A 87 -11.44 -18.03 4.71
N TYR A 88 -10.50 -17.13 4.96
CA TYR A 88 -10.66 -16.14 6.02
C TYR A 88 -11.63 -15.04 5.61
N VAL A 89 -11.65 -14.73 4.32
CA VAL A 89 -12.59 -13.78 3.72
C VAL A 89 -13.06 -14.35 2.39
N ARG A 90 -14.20 -13.86 1.89
CA ARG A 90 -14.72 -14.33 0.62
C ARG A 90 -14.25 -13.41 -0.50
N ARG A 91 -14.27 -13.94 -1.73
CA ARG A 91 -13.85 -13.14 -2.91
C ARG A 91 -14.63 -11.83 -3.02
N GLU A 92 -15.93 -11.86 -2.77
CA GLU A 92 -16.76 -10.66 -2.84
C GLU A 92 -16.43 -9.64 -1.74
N ASP A 93 -15.85 -10.10 -0.62
CA ASP A 93 -15.50 -9.20 0.48
C ASP A 93 -14.28 -8.34 0.18
N VAL A 94 -13.43 -8.77 -0.77
CA VAL A 94 -12.17 -8.08 -1.06
C VAL A 94 -12.21 -7.23 -2.32
N THR A 95 -13.35 -7.16 -3.00
CA THR A 95 -13.49 -6.40 -4.25
C THR A 95 -13.07 -4.94 -4.07
N ARG A 96 -13.54 -4.31 -2.99
CA ARG A 96 -13.24 -2.90 -2.76
C ARG A 96 -11.77 -2.66 -2.41
N VAL A 97 -11.21 -3.49 -1.52
CA VAL A 97 -9.82 -3.31 -1.12
C VAL A 97 -8.88 -3.55 -2.30
N GLU A 98 -9.21 -4.52 -3.15
CA GLU A 98 -8.43 -4.76 -4.36
C GLU A 98 -8.48 -3.57 -5.31
N ALA A 99 -9.66 -2.98 -5.49
CA ALA A 99 -9.80 -1.81 -6.36
C ALA A 99 -8.99 -0.62 -5.83
N VAL A 100 -9.04 -0.38 -4.51
CA VAL A 100 -8.28 0.71 -3.89
C VAL A 100 -6.77 0.44 -4.00
N ARG A 101 -6.34 -0.80 -3.75
CA ARG A 101 -4.94 -1.18 -3.90
C ARG A 101 -4.45 -0.94 -5.34
N ASP A 102 -5.25 -1.37 -6.32
CA ASP A 102 -4.89 -1.23 -7.73
C ASP A 102 -4.77 0.23 -8.13
N GLU A 103 -5.68 1.07 -7.66
CA GLU A 103 -5.62 2.50 -7.94
C GLU A 103 -4.39 3.14 -7.31
N CYS A 104 -4.09 2.76 -6.08
CA CYS A 104 -2.88 3.22 -5.40
C CYS A 104 -1.63 2.81 -6.17
N ALA A 105 -1.57 1.56 -6.62
CA ALA A 105 -0.43 1.05 -7.37
C ALA A 105 -0.23 1.82 -8.68
N ARG A 106 -1.31 2.08 -9.42
CA ARG A 106 -1.23 2.86 -10.66
C ARG A 106 -0.70 4.25 -10.39
N THR A 107 -1.17 4.88 -9.32
CA THR A 107 -0.79 6.24 -8.97
C THR A 107 0.68 6.30 -8.54
N VAL A 108 1.12 5.34 -7.72
CA VAL A 108 2.53 5.26 -7.30
C VAL A 108 3.43 5.04 -8.51
N TYR A 109 3.06 4.11 -9.38
CA TYR A 109 3.84 3.79 -10.56
C TYR A 109 3.92 4.97 -11.51
N GLY A 110 2.80 5.67 -11.74
CA GLY A 110 2.76 6.87 -12.56
C GLY A 110 3.65 7.97 -12.00
N LEU A 111 3.64 8.14 -10.68
CA LEU A 111 4.49 9.12 -10.02
C LEU A 111 5.97 8.77 -10.18
N MET A 112 6.33 7.49 -10.03
CA MET A 112 7.70 7.05 -10.23
C MET A 112 8.19 7.37 -11.65
N ARG A 113 7.36 7.12 -12.66
CA ARG A 113 7.73 7.44 -14.04
C ARG A 113 7.85 8.94 -14.26
N LYS A 114 6.96 9.71 -13.65
CA LYS A 114 6.99 11.17 -13.78
C LYS A 114 8.27 11.77 -13.18
N LEU A 115 8.78 11.17 -12.10
CA LEU A 115 10.02 11.62 -11.48
C LEU A 115 11.25 11.26 -12.34
N GLY A 116 11.06 10.40 -13.32
CA GLY A 116 12.11 10.02 -14.25
C GLY A 116 13.07 8.99 -13.68
N ASP A 117 13.89 8.46 -14.56
CA ASP A 117 14.95 7.55 -14.16
C ASP A 117 16.12 8.33 -13.60
N ASP A 118 16.89 7.68 -12.73
CA ASP A 118 18.13 8.28 -12.25
C ASP A 118 19.06 8.50 -13.43
N PRO A 119 19.84 9.61 -13.43
CA PRO A 119 20.81 9.82 -14.50
C PRO A 119 21.84 8.70 -14.50
N PRO A 120 22.33 8.33 -15.69
CA PRO A 120 23.34 7.28 -15.80
C PRO A 120 24.63 7.62 -15.08
#